data_02078c29bef8383c8b403f1d4c6fa736
#
_entry.id   02078c29bef8383c8b403f1d4c6fa736
#
_cell.length_a   1.000
_cell.length_b   1.000
_cell.length_c   1.000
_cell.angle_alpha   90.00
_cell.angle_beta   90.00
_cell.angle_gamma   90.00
#
_symmetry.space_group_name_H-M   'P 1'
#
loop_
_entity.id
_entity.type
_entity.pdbx_description
1 polymer ?
#
loop_
_entity_poly.entity_id
_entity_poly.type
_entity_poly.pdbx_seq_one_letter_code
_entity_poly.pdbx_strand_id
1 'polypeptide(L)'
;MKHFFVLLFAILLGVPFLPAQDDNTVVEEIVARINNNIITHADLKRAREQLLAEMHQQEPNATAQEEREREKDLLRDLIDQQLLLQKGEELGISADTEVVKRLDELRKQMHADSMEELEKAAQAQGVSFEEFKQNMKNGIITQRVIGQEVGSHISVTQQEIQQEYDKHKAEMERPEEVRLSEILISTQTTAPVKTEKGKEVLPETPSPETVAKAQAKADQVYALLQKGGKFDDLAKQYSDGPTSAVGGDLEYFKRGTLSKELEQQVFAMKTGDYTKPIRTNQGFVILKVTEHQDAGIPPLKDVESKIQENLYMQKMQPALRDYLTKLREDAYIDIKPGPYFDTGASPNETKPIYTTAATQDTSKPKKKKKLGLF
;
A
#
# COMPACT_ATOMS: atom_id res chain seq x y z
N MET A 1 -88.45 -55.94 11.36
CA MET A 1 -87.56 -56.04 12.56
C MET A 1 -86.22 -55.46 12.17
N LYS A 2 -85.72 -54.63 13.06
CA LYS A 2 -84.39 -53.96 13.13
C LYS A 2 -84.22 -52.72 12.30
N HIS A 3 -84.36 -51.59 12.99
CA HIS A 3 -84.04 -50.24 12.69
C HIS A 3 -82.50 -50.08 12.59
N PHE A 4 -82.06 -49.42 11.56
CA PHE A 4 -80.64 -48.94 11.55
C PHE A 4 -80.65 -47.44 11.38
N PHE A 5 -80.28 -46.80 12.51
CA PHE A 5 -80.20 -45.35 12.67
C PHE A 5 -78.85 -44.91 12.05
N VAL A 6 -78.84 -44.11 10.96
CA VAL A 6 -77.63 -43.53 10.44
C VAL A 6 -77.53 -42.14 10.99
N LEU A 7 -76.52 -41.96 11.86
CA LEU A 7 -76.14 -40.68 12.45
C LEU A 7 -75.22 -39.95 11.50
N LEU A 8 -75.74 -38.86 10.93
CA LEU A 8 -74.98 -38.01 10.05
C LEU A 8 -74.11 -37.07 10.87
N PHE A 9 -72.77 -37.32 10.92
CA PHE A 9 -71.79 -36.51 11.63
C PHE A 9 -71.30 -35.42 10.63
N ALA A 10 -71.76 -34.19 10.82
CA ALA A 10 -71.27 -33.01 10.07
C ALA A 10 -69.90 -32.61 10.59
N ILE A 11 -68.84 -32.95 9.85
CA ILE A 11 -67.46 -32.46 10.10
C ILE A 11 -67.38 -31.02 9.57
N LEU A 12 -67.41 -30.04 10.48
CA LEU A 12 -67.04 -28.64 10.22
C LEU A 12 -65.54 -28.59 10.03
N LEU A 13 -65.03 -28.55 8.80
CA LEU A 13 -63.66 -28.23 8.48
C LEU A 13 -63.39 -26.75 8.81
N GLY A 14 -62.88 -26.50 9.99
CA GLY A 14 -62.29 -25.21 10.38
C GLY A 14 -61.03 -25.03 9.55
N VAL A 15 -61.09 -24.14 8.53
CA VAL A 15 -59.90 -23.64 7.82
C VAL A 15 -59.14 -22.79 8.82
N PRO A 16 -57.88 -23.14 9.17
CA PRO A 16 -57.05 -22.22 9.94
C PRO A 16 -56.80 -20.97 9.11
N PHE A 17 -57.28 -19.83 9.58
CA PHE A 17 -56.87 -18.52 9.11
C PHE A 17 -55.38 -18.36 9.47
N LEU A 18 -54.48 -18.70 8.55
CA LEU A 18 -53.09 -18.30 8.63
C LEU A 18 -53.09 -16.77 8.50
N PRO A 19 -52.53 -16.03 9.48
CA PRO A 19 -52.31 -14.62 9.29
C PRO A 19 -51.33 -14.50 8.08
N ALA A 20 -51.76 -13.74 7.09
CA ALA A 20 -50.85 -13.27 6.04
C ALA A 20 -49.69 -12.59 6.79
N GLN A 21 -48.52 -13.18 6.78
CA GLN A 21 -47.31 -12.49 7.12
C GLN A 21 -47.21 -11.41 6.07
N ASP A 22 -47.38 -10.17 6.50
CA ASP A 22 -46.94 -9.01 5.71
C ASP A 22 -45.44 -9.19 5.52
N ASP A 23 -45.07 -9.79 4.40
CA ASP A 23 -43.70 -9.75 3.87
C ASP A 23 -43.41 -8.31 3.42
N ASN A 24 -43.46 -7.39 4.37
CA ASN A 24 -42.90 -6.07 4.25
C ASN A 24 -41.38 -6.20 4.48
N THR A 25 -40.74 -7.03 3.66
CA THR A 25 -39.30 -7.07 3.60
C THR A 25 -38.86 -5.70 3.08
N VAL A 26 -38.40 -4.83 3.98
CA VAL A 26 -37.67 -3.62 3.61
C VAL A 26 -36.50 -4.09 2.77
N VAL A 27 -36.62 -3.96 1.46
CA VAL A 27 -35.63 -4.48 0.51
C VAL A 27 -34.34 -3.71 0.63
N GLU A 28 -34.42 -2.41 0.94
CA GLU A 28 -33.25 -1.55 1.19
C GLU A 28 -33.67 -0.23 1.86
N GLU A 29 -32.94 0.19 2.89
CA GLU A 29 -33.19 1.47 3.59
C GLU A 29 -32.31 2.56 2.99
N ILE A 30 -32.93 3.68 2.58
CA ILE A 30 -32.23 4.86 2.09
C ILE A 30 -31.73 5.67 3.30
N VAL A 31 -30.42 5.91 3.36
CA VAL A 31 -29.75 6.73 4.38
C VAL A 31 -29.68 8.19 3.94
N ALA A 32 -29.27 8.44 2.70
CA ALA A 32 -29.17 9.78 2.16
C ALA A 32 -29.51 9.80 0.66
N ARG A 33 -30.01 10.96 0.20
CA ARG A 33 -30.19 11.27 -1.21
C ARG A 33 -29.29 12.45 -1.59
N ILE A 34 -28.52 12.30 -2.65
CA ILE A 34 -27.61 13.31 -3.17
C ILE A 34 -27.97 13.54 -4.64
N ASN A 35 -28.65 14.65 -4.91
CA ASN A 35 -29.23 14.94 -6.23
C ASN A 35 -30.12 13.76 -6.71
N ASN A 36 -29.69 13.06 -7.76
CA ASN A 36 -30.40 11.91 -8.31
C ASN A 36 -29.92 10.55 -7.76
N ASN A 37 -28.86 10.53 -6.96
CA ASN A 37 -28.28 9.32 -6.41
C ASN A 37 -28.71 9.11 -4.95
N ILE A 38 -28.65 7.88 -4.49
CA ILE A 38 -28.96 7.49 -3.10
C ILE A 38 -27.77 6.80 -2.48
N ILE A 39 -27.62 6.94 -1.17
CA ILE A 39 -26.79 6.11 -0.31
C ILE A 39 -27.72 5.26 0.53
N THR A 40 -27.51 3.95 0.51
CA THR A 40 -28.33 2.99 1.21
C THR A 40 -27.66 2.57 2.53
N HIS A 41 -28.42 1.89 3.39
CA HIS A 41 -27.87 1.28 4.61
C HIS A 41 -26.84 0.19 4.26
N ALA A 42 -27.04 -0.53 3.17
CA ALA A 42 -26.08 -1.53 2.69
C ALA A 42 -24.75 -0.88 2.26
N ASP A 43 -24.79 0.30 1.62
CA ASP A 43 -23.58 1.04 1.25
C ASP A 43 -22.81 1.49 2.49
N LEU A 44 -23.52 2.06 3.47
CA LEU A 44 -22.91 2.51 4.72
C LEU A 44 -22.31 1.34 5.52
N LYS A 45 -23.00 0.20 5.55
CA LYS A 45 -22.50 -1.02 6.21
C LYS A 45 -21.24 -1.54 5.53
N ARG A 46 -21.21 -1.63 4.19
CA ARG A 46 -20.02 -2.03 3.44
C ARG A 46 -18.84 -1.10 3.67
N ALA A 47 -19.08 0.22 3.62
CA ALA A 47 -18.03 1.20 3.90
C ALA A 47 -17.46 1.06 5.31
N ARG A 48 -18.32 0.76 6.31
CA ARG A 48 -17.89 0.47 7.68
C ARG A 48 -17.03 -0.77 7.77
N GLU A 49 -17.45 -1.87 7.15
CA GLU A 49 -16.69 -3.12 7.13
C GLU A 49 -15.32 -2.94 6.48
N GLN A 50 -15.25 -2.19 5.38
CA GLN A 50 -13.99 -1.86 4.72
C GLN A 50 -13.09 -0.99 5.61
N LEU A 51 -13.64 0.06 6.23
CA LEU A 51 -12.89 0.92 7.16
C LEU A 51 -12.27 0.11 8.30
N LEU A 52 -13.06 -0.75 8.93
CA LEU A 52 -12.57 -1.59 10.03
C LEU A 52 -11.50 -2.58 9.57
N ALA A 53 -11.67 -3.19 8.41
CA ALA A 53 -10.68 -4.10 7.83
C ALA A 53 -9.35 -3.37 7.54
N GLU A 54 -9.40 -2.17 6.97
CA GLU A 54 -8.23 -1.34 6.73
C GLU A 54 -7.56 -0.89 8.04
N MET A 55 -8.34 -0.44 9.01
CA MET A 55 -7.82 -0.07 10.34
C MET A 55 -7.10 -1.23 11.01
N HIS A 56 -7.68 -2.40 11.05
CA HIS A 56 -7.06 -3.59 11.65
C HIS A 56 -5.78 -4.02 10.93
N GLN A 57 -5.70 -3.78 9.61
CA GLN A 57 -4.50 -4.09 8.84
C GLN A 57 -3.37 -3.07 9.08
N GLN A 58 -3.70 -1.78 9.18
CA GLN A 58 -2.73 -0.70 9.33
C GLN A 58 -2.35 -0.46 10.80
N GLU A 59 -3.32 -0.52 11.68
CA GLU A 59 -3.23 -0.25 13.11
C GLU A 59 -3.83 -1.43 13.90
N PRO A 60 -3.13 -2.58 14.02
CA PRO A 60 -3.68 -3.79 14.67
C PRO A 60 -4.10 -3.59 16.11
N ASN A 61 -3.68 -2.49 16.75
CA ASN A 61 -3.99 -2.14 18.14
C ASN A 61 -4.96 -0.94 18.24
N ALA A 62 -5.69 -0.61 17.16
CA ALA A 62 -6.69 0.44 17.21
C ALA A 62 -7.74 0.15 18.28
N THR A 63 -8.09 1.16 19.05
CA THR A 63 -9.09 1.02 20.11
C THR A 63 -10.50 1.18 19.55
N ALA A 64 -11.49 0.58 20.23
CA ALA A 64 -12.90 0.76 19.86
C ALA A 64 -13.37 2.24 19.89
N GLN A 65 -12.63 3.12 20.54
CA GLN A 65 -12.91 4.56 20.52
C GLN A 65 -12.42 5.19 19.22
N GLU A 66 -11.22 4.85 18.76
CA GLU A 66 -10.67 5.31 17.49
C GLU A 66 -11.51 4.82 16.31
N GLU A 67 -11.98 3.57 16.35
CA GLU A 67 -12.92 3.03 15.36
C GLU A 67 -14.19 3.88 15.30
N ARG A 68 -14.84 4.14 16.43
CA ARG A 68 -16.06 4.97 16.48
C ARG A 68 -15.85 6.41 16.01
N GLU A 69 -14.71 7.02 16.29
CA GLU A 69 -14.39 8.36 15.79
C GLU A 69 -14.25 8.37 14.27
N ARG A 70 -13.62 7.33 13.70
CA ARG A 70 -13.52 7.17 12.24
C ARG A 70 -14.87 6.88 11.58
N GLU A 71 -15.73 6.07 12.23
CA GLU A 71 -17.06 5.75 11.73
C GLU A 71 -17.98 6.97 11.60
N LYS A 72 -17.81 8.02 12.43
CA LYS A 72 -18.61 9.23 12.35
C LYS A 72 -18.51 9.95 11.01
N ASP A 73 -17.39 9.82 10.34
CA ASP A 73 -17.12 10.51 9.08
C ASP A 73 -17.55 9.72 7.84
N LEU A 74 -17.94 8.43 8.01
CA LEU A 74 -18.26 7.55 6.89
C LEU A 74 -19.35 8.09 5.97
N LEU A 75 -20.44 8.62 6.53
CA LEU A 75 -21.53 9.16 5.71
C LEU A 75 -21.10 10.41 4.95
N ARG A 76 -20.31 11.29 5.59
CA ARG A 76 -19.70 12.43 4.93
C ARG A 76 -18.85 11.99 3.74
N ASP A 77 -17.99 11.00 3.96
CA ASP A 77 -17.05 10.53 2.95
C ASP A 77 -17.78 9.87 1.76
N LEU A 78 -18.87 9.14 2.03
CA LEU A 78 -19.73 8.59 0.97
C LEU A 78 -20.45 9.69 0.18
N ILE A 79 -20.93 10.73 0.84
CA ILE A 79 -21.56 11.89 0.19
C ILE A 79 -20.54 12.60 -0.70
N ASP A 80 -19.35 12.88 -0.18
CA ASP A 80 -18.27 13.55 -0.91
C ASP A 80 -17.83 12.73 -2.13
N GLN A 81 -17.72 11.41 -1.97
CA GLN A 81 -17.43 10.50 -3.08
C GLN A 81 -18.50 10.56 -4.17
N GLN A 82 -19.80 10.55 -3.78
CA GLN A 82 -20.89 10.65 -4.74
C GLN A 82 -20.88 11.99 -5.50
N LEU A 83 -20.58 13.08 -4.83
CA LEU A 83 -20.46 14.40 -5.46
C LEU A 83 -19.31 14.46 -6.46
N LEU A 84 -18.15 13.89 -6.10
CA LEU A 84 -17.00 13.81 -7.00
C LEU A 84 -17.30 12.92 -8.22
N LEU A 85 -18.00 11.79 -8.05
CA LEU A 85 -18.39 10.92 -9.16
C LEU A 85 -19.37 11.63 -10.11
N GLN A 86 -20.38 12.32 -9.59
CA GLN A 86 -21.30 13.12 -10.38
C GLN A 86 -20.56 14.23 -11.15
N LYS A 87 -19.58 14.86 -10.50
CA LYS A 87 -18.73 15.86 -11.18
C LYS A 87 -17.88 15.21 -12.29
N GLY A 88 -17.40 14.00 -12.08
CA GLY A 88 -16.70 13.23 -13.11
C GLY A 88 -17.59 12.92 -14.33
N GLU A 89 -18.86 12.60 -14.10
CA GLU A 89 -19.85 12.42 -15.16
C GLU A 89 -20.11 13.72 -15.94
N GLU A 90 -20.30 14.84 -15.22
CA GLU A 90 -20.47 16.16 -15.85
C GLU A 90 -19.28 16.57 -16.72
N LEU A 91 -18.06 16.23 -16.29
CA LEU A 91 -16.83 16.50 -17.02
C LEU A 91 -16.54 15.48 -18.13
N GLY A 92 -17.39 14.47 -18.29
CA GLY A 92 -17.19 13.40 -19.28
C GLY A 92 -15.96 12.53 -19.02
N ILE A 93 -15.53 12.40 -17.76
CA ILE A 93 -14.36 11.62 -17.37
C ILE A 93 -14.71 10.12 -17.43
N SER A 94 -14.04 9.37 -18.32
CA SER A 94 -14.11 7.90 -18.37
C SER A 94 -12.83 7.27 -17.84
N ALA A 95 -12.97 6.17 -17.11
CA ALA A 95 -11.85 5.41 -16.56
C ALA A 95 -11.75 3.99 -17.14
N ASP A 96 -12.57 3.60 -18.11
CA ASP A 96 -12.69 2.22 -18.57
C ASP A 96 -11.35 1.64 -19.08
N THR A 97 -10.61 2.41 -19.88
CA THR A 97 -9.29 1.99 -20.39
C THR A 97 -8.26 1.83 -19.26
N GLU A 98 -8.30 2.72 -18.27
CA GLU A 98 -7.39 2.65 -17.11
C GLU A 98 -7.69 1.48 -16.19
N VAL A 99 -8.96 1.19 -15.96
CA VAL A 99 -9.37 -0.01 -15.20
C VAL A 99 -8.78 -1.26 -15.81
N VAL A 100 -8.89 -1.43 -17.15
CA VAL A 100 -8.31 -2.58 -17.85
C VAL A 100 -6.78 -2.65 -17.65
N LYS A 101 -6.07 -1.52 -17.81
CA LYS A 101 -4.62 -1.46 -17.58
C LYS A 101 -4.26 -1.80 -16.15
N ARG A 102 -4.97 -1.24 -15.18
CA ARG A 102 -4.69 -1.44 -13.76
C ARG A 102 -4.94 -2.89 -13.34
N LEU A 103 -5.99 -3.52 -13.87
CA LEU A 103 -6.25 -4.94 -13.66
C LEU A 103 -5.14 -5.82 -14.22
N ASP A 104 -4.62 -5.52 -15.41
CA ASP A 104 -3.50 -6.28 -16.00
C ASP A 104 -2.20 -6.08 -15.22
N GLU A 105 -1.92 -4.86 -14.75
CA GLU A 105 -0.79 -4.57 -13.86
C GLU A 105 -0.91 -5.37 -12.55
N LEU A 106 -2.08 -5.36 -11.92
CA LEU A 106 -2.33 -6.10 -10.69
C LEU A 106 -2.17 -7.61 -10.89
N ARG A 107 -2.71 -8.14 -12.00
CA ARG A 107 -2.53 -9.54 -12.41
C ARG A 107 -1.03 -9.92 -12.48
N LYS A 108 -0.23 -9.08 -13.13
CA LYS A 108 1.23 -9.29 -13.24
C LYS A 108 1.95 -9.20 -11.89
N GLN A 109 1.57 -8.24 -11.05
CA GLN A 109 2.15 -8.09 -9.70
C GLN A 109 1.84 -9.28 -8.79
N MET A 110 0.64 -9.85 -8.91
CA MET A 110 0.24 -11.04 -8.16
C MET A 110 0.75 -12.34 -8.77
N HIS A 111 1.49 -12.27 -9.89
CA HIS A 111 1.94 -13.44 -10.65
C HIS A 111 0.79 -14.37 -11.05
N ALA A 112 -0.41 -13.80 -11.27
CA ALA A 112 -1.57 -14.55 -11.71
C ALA A 112 -1.50 -14.81 -13.23
N ASP A 113 -1.71 -16.08 -13.63
CA ASP A 113 -1.60 -16.49 -15.02
C ASP A 113 -2.79 -15.97 -15.85
N SER A 114 -3.94 -15.71 -15.22
CA SER A 114 -5.16 -15.28 -15.90
C SER A 114 -5.97 -14.26 -15.08
N MET A 115 -6.97 -13.62 -15.74
CA MET A 115 -7.92 -12.72 -15.05
C MET A 115 -8.86 -13.50 -14.13
N GLU A 116 -9.14 -14.77 -14.43
CA GLU A 116 -9.97 -15.66 -13.59
C GLU A 116 -9.29 -15.94 -12.23
N GLU A 117 -7.97 -15.97 -12.18
CA GLU A 117 -7.24 -16.10 -10.92
C GLU A 117 -7.34 -14.81 -10.08
N LEU A 118 -7.29 -13.65 -10.74
CA LEU A 118 -7.51 -12.36 -10.06
C LEU A 118 -8.95 -12.27 -9.53
N GLU A 119 -9.93 -12.75 -10.29
CA GLU A 119 -11.33 -12.82 -9.87
C GLU A 119 -11.49 -13.71 -8.62
N LYS A 120 -10.90 -14.90 -8.62
CA LYS A 120 -10.91 -15.81 -7.46
C LYS A 120 -10.25 -15.17 -6.24
N ALA A 121 -9.17 -14.42 -6.44
CA ALA A 121 -8.51 -13.71 -5.34
C ALA A 121 -9.41 -12.61 -4.73
N ALA A 122 -10.14 -11.87 -5.55
CA ALA A 122 -11.13 -10.88 -5.09
C ALA A 122 -12.28 -11.55 -4.33
N GLN A 123 -12.83 -12.65 -4.87
CA GLN A 123 -13.90 -13.43 -4.23
C GLN A 123 -13.46 -14.02 -2.89
N ALA A 124 -12.21 -14.47 -2.76
CA ALA A 124 -11.65 -14.97 -1.52
C ALA A 124 -11.58 -13.89 -0.42
N GLN A 125 -11.56 -12.61 -0.80
CA GLN A 125 -11.63 -11.46 0.10
C GLN A 125 -13.09 -11.00 0.35
N GLY A 126 -14.09 -11.73 -0.16
CA GLY A 126 -15.50 -11.42 0.05
C GLY A 126 -16.06 -10.33 -0.86
N VAL A 127 -15.31 -9.88 -1.88
CA VAL A 127 -15.73 -8.83 -2.82
C VAL A 127 -16.02 -9.46 -4.19
N SER A 128 -17.17 -9.13 -4.81
CA SER A 128 -17.42 -9.55 -6.18
C SER A 128 -16.46 -8.85 -7.15
N PHE A 129 -16.07 -9.54 -8.23
CA PHE A 129 -15.12 -8.95 -9.20
C PHE A 129 -15.69 -7.71 -9.90
N GLU A 130 -16.99 -7.67 -10.12
CA GLU A 130 -17.66 -6.49 -10.68
C GLU A 130 -17.61 -5.31 -9.71
N GLU A 131 -17.86 -5.54 -8.43
CA GLU A 131 -17.75 -4.53 -7.39
C GLU A 131 -16.29 -4.03 -7.25
N PHE A 132 -15.32 -4.93 -7.30
CA PHE A 132 -13.91 -4.58 -7.31
C PHE A 132 -13.55 -3.67 -8.50
N LYS A 133 -14.01 -4.00 -9.71
CA LYS A 133 -13.82 -3.16 -10.90
C LYS A 133 -14.51 -1.80 -10.77
N GLN A 134 -15.73 -1.78 -10.24
CA GLN A 134 -16.48 -0.53 -10.04
C GLN A 134 -15.79 0.37 -9.02
N ASN A 135 -15.31 -0.18 -7.91
CA ASN A 135 -14.55 0.57 -6.91
C ASN A 135 -13.26 1.16 -7.50
N MET A 136 -12.54 0.38 -8.30
CA MET A 136 -11.36 0.85 -9.02
C MET A 136 -11.71 1.98 -9.99
N LYS A 137 -12.80 1.85 -10.75
CA LYS A 137 -13.31 2.87 -11.67
C LYS A 137 -13.65 4.16 -10.93
N ASN A 138 -14.39 4.05 -9.84
CA ASN A 138 -14.77 5.18 -9.00
C ASN A 138 -13.54 5.92 -8.46
N GLY A 139 -12.55 5.19 -7.95
CA GLY A 139 -11.29 5.76 -7.46
C GLY A 139 -10.53 6.53 -8.54
N ILE A 140 -10.42 5.98 -9.76
CA ILE A 140 -9.76 6.65 -10.89
C ILE A 140 -10.52 7.94 -11.28
N ILE A 141 -11.85 7.88 -11.38
CA ILE A 141 -12.67 9.06 -11.71
C ILE A 141 -12.47 10.14 -10.65
N THR A 142 -12.62 9.79 -9.37
CA THR A 142 -12.47 10.72 -8.24
C THR A 142 -11.09 11.37 -8.23
N GLN A 143 -10.04 10.59 -8.43
CA GLN A 143 -8.67 11.11 -8.49
C GLN A 143 -8.48 12.09 -9.66
N ARG A 144 -9.05 11.80 -10.82
CA ARG A 144 -8.99 12.70 -11.98
C ARG A 144 -9.74 14.00 -11.76
N VAL A 145 -10.95 13.94 -11.17
CA VAL A 145 -11.72 15.14 -10.81
C VAL A 145 -10.90 16.00 -9.86
N ILE A 146 -10.36 15.42 -8.77
CA ILE A 146 -9.52 16.16 -7.82
C ILE A 146 -8.29 16.74 -8.50
N GLY A 147 -7.60 15.96 -9.35
CA GLY A 147 -6.44 16.43 -10.10
C GLY A 147 -6.76 17.60 -11.02
N GLN A 148 -7.89 17.53 -11.75
CA GLN A 148 -8.30 18.55 -12.70
C GLN A 148 -8.88 19.79 -12.03
N GLU A 149 -9.80 19.62 -11.08
CA GLU A 149 -10.57 20.73 -10.48
C GLU A 149 -9.83 21.40 -9.31
N VAL A 150 -8.91 20.70 -8.66
CA VAL A 150 -8.16 21.20 -7.51
C VAL A 150 -6.68 21.23 -7.80
N GLY A 151 -6.09 20.10 -8.12
CA GLY A 151 -4.64 19.93 -8.25
C GLY A 151 -4.01 20.83 -9.31
N SER A 152 -4.69 21.01 -10.45
CA SER A 152 -4.21 21.87 -11.55
C SER A 152 -4.11 23.35 -11.18
N HIS A 153 -4.83 23.79 -10.15
CA HIS A 153 -4.84 25.17 -9.68
C HIS A 153 -3.83 25.42 -8.55
N ILE A 154 -3.15 24.39 -8.07
CA ILE A 154 -2.14 24.51 -7.02
C ILE A 154 -0.78 24.75 -7.67
N SER A 155 -0.18 25.86 -7.33
CA SER A 155 1.19 26.19 -7.71
C SER A 155 2.09 26.26 -6.49
N VAL A 156 3.31 25.75 -6.61
CA VAL A 156 4.37 25.88 -5.62
C VAL A 156 5.50 26.66 -6.29
N THR A 157 5.79 27.84 -5.76
CA THR A 157 6.81 28.74 -6.31
C THR A 157 8.19 28.41 -5.77
N GLN A 158 9.25 28.76 -6.51
CA GLN A 158 10.63 28.63 -6.04
C GLN A 158 10.91 29.42 -4.76
N GLN A 159 10.23 30.55 -4.58
CA GLN A 159 10.34 31.34 -3.36
C GLN A 159 9.79 30.58 -2.13
N GLU A 160 8.67 29.89 -2.27
CA GLU A 160 8.10 29.07 -1.19
C GLU A 160 9.00 27.88 -0.87
N ILE A 161 9.56 27.23 -1.88
CA ILE A 161 10.53 26.12 -1.71
C ILE A 161 11.76 26.63 -0.93
N GLN A 162 12.31 27.77 -1.32
CA GLN A 162 13.46 28.35 -0.63
C GLN A 162 13.13 28.73 0.81
N GLN A 163 11.97 29.33 1.06
CA GLN A 163 11.52 29.69 2.42
C GLN A 163 11.32 28.45 3.31
N GLU A 164 10.71 27.40 2.78
CA GLU A 164 10.50 26.17 3.52
C GLU A 164 11.81 25.46 3.85
N TYR A 165 12.74 25.43 2.86
CA TYR A 165 14.10 24.94 3.10
C TYR A 165 14.81 25.73 4.21
N ASP A 166 14.84 27.08 4.12
CA ASP A 166 15.54 27.93 5.09
C ASP A 166 14.97 27.81 6.51
N LYS A 167 13.67 27.60 6.61
CA LYS A 167 12.97 27.40 7.88
C LYS A 167 13.33 26.07 8.56
N HIS A 168 13.47 25.01 7.76
CA HIS A 168 13.64 23.64 8.27
C HIS A 168 15.03 23.06 8.05
N LYS A 169 15.96 23.78 7.42
CA LYS A 169 17.29 23.25 7.08
C LYS A 169 18.09 22.69 8.27
N ALA A 170 17.91 23.27 9.46
CA ALA A 170 18.58 22.76 10.66
C ALA A 170 18.04 21.39 11.09
N GLU A 171 16.77 21.10 10.82
CA GLU A 171 16.11 19.81 11.10
C GLU A 171 16.51 18.73 10.08
N MET A 172 17.04 19.16 8.92
CA MET A 172 17.49 18.28 7.85
C MET A 172 18.93 17.80 8.01
N GLU A 173 19.63 18.25 9.09
CA GLU A 173 20.98 17.80 9.38
C GLU A 173 21.01 16.27 9.54
N ARG A 174 21.85 15.62 8.75
CA ARG A 174 21.97 14.17 8.70
C ARG A 174 23.42 13.72 8.83
N PRO A 175 23.66 12.53 9.41
CA PRO A 175 24.97 11.91 9.35
C PRO A 175 25.31 11.51 7.89
N GLU A 176 26.60 11.30 7.64
CA GLU A 176 27.03 10.73 6.38
C GLU A 176 26.53 9.28 6.26
N GLU A 177 25.91 8.97 5.13
CA GLU A 177 25.34 7.65 4.85
C GLU A 177 25.69 7.22 3.42
N VAL A 178 25.92 5.91 3.23
CA VAL A 178 26.09 5.32 1.91
C VAL A 178 25.05 4.21 1.73
N ARG A 179 24.41 4.20 0.56
CA ARG A 179 23.55 3.08 0.15
C ARG A 179 24.39 2.10 -0.63
N LEU A 180 24.35 0.85 -0.22
CA LEU A 180 25.16 -0.21 -0.79
C LEU A 180 24.30 -1.26 -1.46
N SER A 181 24.85 -1.86 -2.52
CA SER A 181 24.38 -3.14 -3.05
C SER A 181 25.50 -4.15 -2.97
N GLU A 182 25.15 -5.42 -2.75
CA GLU A 182 26.11 -6.53 -2.64
C GLU A 182 25.93 -7.60 -3.73
N ILE A 183 27.03 -8.22 -4.11
CA ILE A 183 27.04 -9.55 -4.73
C ILE A 183 27.86 -10.45 -3.81
N LEU A 184 27.19 -11.35 -3.11
CA LEU A 184 27.82 -12.31 -2.21
C LEU A 184 28.02 -13.65 -2.95
N ILE A 185 29.25 -14.13 -3.01
CA ILE A 185 29.58 -15.50 -3.43
C ILE A 185 29.96 -16.31 -2.18
N SER A 186 29.02 -17.12 -1.73
CA SER A 186 29.12 -17.83 -0.47
C SER A 186 30.19 -18.94 -0.52
N THR A 187 30.93 -19.10 0.57
CA THR A 187 31.79 -20.27 0.82
C THR A 187 31.11 -21.24 1.79
N GLN A 188 29.93 -20.92 2.29
CA GLN A 188 29.17 -21.83 3.13
C GLN A 188 28.40 -22.80 2.25
N THR A 189 28.49 -24.05 2.55
CA THR A 189 27.69 -25.08 1.88
C THR A 189 26.24 -24.93 2.34
N THR A 190 25.32 -24.73 1.41
CA THR A 190 23.85 -24.72 1.65
C THR A 190 23.31 -26.14 1.90
N ALA A 191 24.13 -27.04 2.46
CA ALA A 191 23.61 -28.31 2.89
C ALA A 191 22.71 -28.10 4.12
N PRO A 192 21.48 -28.62 4.11
CA PRO A 192 20.64 -28.58 5.30
C PRO A 192 21.41 -29.25 6.43
N VAL A 193 21.57 -28.54 7.56
CA VAL A 193 22.14 -29.06 8.79
C VAL A 193 21.36 -30.33 9.14
N LYS A 194 21.93 -31.51 8.86
CA LYS A 194 21.38 -32.78 9.33
C LYS A 194 21.54 -32.79 10.84
N THR A 195 20.45 -32.55 11.54
CA THR A 195 20.34 -32.72 12.99
C THR A 195 20.50 -34.20 13.30
N GLU A 196 21.71 -34.66 13.46
CA GLU A 196 21.95 -35.93 14.14
C GLU A 196 22.01 -35.69 15.65
N LYS A 197 20.95 -36.12 16.31
CA LYS A 197 20.85 -36.21 17.79
C LYS A 197 21.05 -34.91 18.56
N GLY A 198 20.32 -33.82 18.23
CA GLY A 198 20.14 -32.69 19.15
C GLY A 198 21.41 -31.91 19.53
N LYS A 199 22.49 -32.02 18.74
CA LYS A 199 23.68 -31.18 18.84
C LYS A 199 23.65 -30.17 17.66
N GLU A 200 23.67 -28.90 17.97
CA GLU A 200 23.97 -27.83 17.02
C GLU A 200 25.36 -28.09 16.43
N VAL A 201 25.42 -28.47 15.15
CA VAL A 201 26.70 -28.64 14.46
C VAL A 201 27.09 -27.22 14.03
N LEU A 202 28.18 -26.71 14.60
CA LEU A 202 28.79 -25.46 14.14
C LEU A 202 29.11 -25.59 12.63
N PRO A 203 28.93 -24.52 11.85
CA PRO A 203 29.25 -24.55 10.43
C PRO A 203 30.72 -24.97 10.23
N GLU A 204 30.94 -26.00 9.43
CA GLU A 204 32.28 -26.47 9.11
C GLU A 204 33.08 -25.36 8.42
N THR A 205 34.35 -25.24 8.79
CA THR A 205 35.26 -24.28 8.12
C THR A 205 35.32 -24.67 6.63
N PRO A 206 35.09 -23.71 5.70
CA PRO A 206 35.10 -24.03 4.28
C PRO A 206 36.42 -24.65 3.83
N SER A 207 36.36 -25.71 3.01
CA SER A 207 37.58 -26.33 2.50
C SER A 207 38.37 -25.34 1.60
N PRO A 208 39.69 -25.47 1.51
CA PRO A 208 40.50 -24.64 0.62
C PRO A 208 40.02 -24.67 -0.84
N GLU A 209 39.49 -25.80 -1.29
CA GLU A 209 38.91 -25.96 -2.63
C GLU A 209 37.61 -25.13 -2.80
N THR A 210 36.72 -25.13 -1.80
CA THR A 210 35.50 -24.35 -1.80
C THR A 210 35.81 -22.85 -1.83
N VAL A 211 36.80 -22.42 -1.04
CA VAL A 211 37.26 -21.02 -1.04
C VAL A 211 37.80 -20.62 -2.40
N ALA A 212 38.66 -21.47 -3.03
CA ALA A 212 39.24 -21.17 -4.34
C ALA A 212 38.17 -21.09 -5.44
N LYS A 213 37.15 -21.98 -5.43
CA LYS A 213 36.02 -21.93 -6.36
C LYS A 213 35.18 -20.65 -6.19
N ALA A 214 34.88 -20.26 -4.95
CA ALA A 214 34.13 -19.05 -4.67
C ALA A 214 34.90 -17.79 -5.10
N GLN A 215 36.22 -17.76 -4.88
CA GLN A 215 37.06 -16.66 -5.34
C GLN A 215 37.06 -16.56 -6.87
N ALA A 216 37.25 -17.66 -7.58
CA ALA A 216 37.22 -17.68 -9.03
C ALA A 216 35.86 -17.19 -9.59
N LYS A 217 34.73 -17.59 -8.96
CA LYS A 217 33.38 -17.09 -9.32
C LYS A 217 33.24 -15.56 -9.06
N ALA A 218 33.77 -15.08 -7.93
CA ALA A 218 33.75 -13.64 -7.61
C ALA A 218 34.61 -12.84 -8.58
N ASP A 219 35.77 -13.33 -8.95
CA ASP A 219 36.65 -12.68 -9.94
C ASP A 219 36.01 -12.68 -11.34
N GLN A 220 35.29 -13.74 -11.70
CA GLN A 220 34.50 -13.76 -12.94
C GLN A 220 33.40 -12.71 -12.95
N VAL A 221 32.64 -12.59 -11.87
CA VAL A 221 31.58 -11.56 -11.74
C VAL A 221 32.19 -10.15 -11.80
N TYR A 222 33.32 -9.94 -11.10
CA TYR A 222 34.05 -8.67 -11.17
C TYR A 222 34.50 -8.32 -12.60
N ALA A 223 35.01 -9.33 -13.35
CA ALA A 223 35.36 -9.13 -14.75
C ALA A 223 34.15 -8.79 -15.65
N LEU A 224 32.95 -9.35 -15.34
CA LEU A 224 31.72 -8.97 -16.05
C LEU A 224 31.29 -7.52 -15.74
N LEU A 225 31.44 -7.06 -14.50
CA LEU A 225 31.22 -5.67 -14.11
C LEU A 225 32.17 -4.73 -14.87
N GLN A 226 33.46 -5.07 -14.97
CA GLN A 226 34.44 -4.29 -15.73
C GLN A 226 34.11 -4.19 -17.23
N LYS A 227 33.39 -5.17 -17.79
CA LYS A 227 32.91 -5.17 -19.17
C LYS A 227 31.59 -4.42 -19.35
N GLY A 228 31.08 -3.75 -18.31
CA GLY A 228 29.85 -2.93 -18.35
C GLY A 228 28.58 -3.73 -18.00
N GLY A 229 28.69 -4.90 -17.40
CA GLY A 229 27.53 -5.63 -16.87
C GLY A 229 26.81 -4.82 -15.81
N LYS A 230 25.46 -4.84 -15.81
CA LYS A 230 24.68 -4.15 -14.80
C LYS A 230 24.78 -4.91 -13.46
N PHE A 231 25.12 -4.16 -12.41
CA PHE A 231 25.32 -4.74 -11.08
C PHE A 231 24.09 -5.51 -10.58
N ASP A 232 22.92 -4.92 -10.72
CA ASP A 232 21.63 -5.47 -10.24
C ASP A 232 21.29 -6.80 -10.95
N ASP A 233 21.54 -6.87 -12.27
CA ASP A 233 21.31 -8.09 -13.06
C ASP A 233 22.31 -9.21 -12.66
N LEU A 234 23.57 -8.83 -12.44
CA LEU A 234 24.58 -9.78 -11.96
C LEU A 234 24.33 -10.22 -10.52
N ALA A 235 23.82 -9.33 -9.66
CA ALA A 235 23.40 -9.70 -8.31
C ALA A 235 22.28 -10.74 -8.33
N LYS A 236 21.24 -10.53 -9.16
CA LYS A 236 20.14 -11.50 -9.34
C LYS A 236 20.62 -12.86 -9.86
N GLN A 237 21.63 -12.85 -10.72
CA GLN A 237 22.11 -14.05 -11.39
C GLN A 237 23.15 -14.83 -10.60
N TYR A 238 24.04 -14.16 -9.88
CA TYR A 238 25.23 -14.76 -9.29
C TYR A 238 25.31 -14.68 -7.78
N SER A 239 24.56 -13.77 -7.14
CA SER A 239 24.63 -13.60 -5.69
C SER A 239 23.92 -14.73 -4.95
N ASP A 240 24.62 -15.28 -3.97
CA ASP A 240 24.09 -16.27 -3.04
C ASP A 240 23.48 -15.58 -1.78
N GLY A 241 23.49 -14.23 -1.73
CA GLY A 241 22.96 -13.43 -0.63
C GLY A 241 21.44 -13.32 -0.62
N PRO A 242 20.83 -13.00 0.53
CA PRO A 242 19.37 -12.89 0.68
C PRO A 242 18.76 -11.73 -0.11
N THR A 243 19.58 -10.74 -0.50
CA THR A 243 19.17 -9.56 -1.26
C THR A 243 19.27 -9.75 -2.76
N SER A 244 19.69 -10.94 -3.23
CA SER A 244 19.87 -11.23 -4.66
C SER A 244 18.64 -10.94 -5.51
N ALA A 245 17.43 -11.28 -5.03
CA ALA A 245 16.17 -11.06 -5.74
C ALA A 245 15.86 -9.57 -6.02
N VAL A 246 16.36 -8.67 -5.16
CA VAL A 246 16.20 -7.21 -5.26
C VAL A 246 17.46 -6.51 -5.80
N GLY A 247 18.32 -7.25 -6.54
CA GLY A 247 19.53 -6.68 -7.13
C GLY A 247 20.66 -6.42 -6.14
N GLY A 248 20.61 -7.04 -4.96
CA GLY A 248 21.64 -6.94 -3.92
C GLY A 248 21.49 -5.73 -3.00
N ASP A 249 20.40 -4.97 -3.04
CA ASP A 249 20.23 -3.73 -2.25
C ASP A 249 20.24 -4.03 -0.74
N LEU A 250 21.18 -3.36 -0.03
CA LEU A 250 21.40 -3.47 1.42
C LEU A 250 20.87 -2.26 2.20
N GLU A 251 20.24 -1.28 1.51
CA GLU A 251 19.81 -0.01 2.08
C GLU A 251 20.99 0.88 2.54
N TYR A 252 20.71 1.84 3.47
CA TYR A 252 21.68 2.84 3.91
C TYR A 252 22.48 2.41 5.14
N PHE A 253 23.78 2.70 5.11
CA PHE A 253 24.71 2.49 6.20
C PHE A 253 25.27 3.83 6.69
N LYS A 254 25.18 4.06 8.00
CA LYS A 254 25.84 5.19 8.69
C LYS A 254 27.26 4.82 9.03
N ARG A 255 28.12 5.83 9.22
CA ARG A 255 29.44 5.61 9.79
C ARG A 255 29.32 4.90 11.14
N GLY A 256 30.22 3.96 11.39
CA GLY A 256 30.25 3.13 12.60
C GLY A 256 29.37 1.88 12.55
N THR A 257 28.70 1.60 11.43
CA THR A 257 27.87 0.38 11.28
C THR A 257 28.56 -0.76 10.58
N LEU A 258 29.62 -0.46 9.81
CA LEU A 258 30.44 -1.46 9.09
C LEU A 258 31.76 -1.71 9.84
N SER A 259 32.50 -2.77 9.47
CA SER A 259 33.87 -2.93 9.95
C SER A 259 34.72 -1.74 9.47
N LYS A 260 35.73 -1.35 10.24
CA LYS A 260 36.55 -0.18 9.93
C LYS A 260 37.15 -0.21 8.53
N GLU A 261 37.58 -1.40 8.08
CA GLU A 261 38.19 -1.58 6.75
C GLU A 261 37.18 -1.39 5.63
N LEU A 262 35.98 -1.97 5.75
CA LEU A 262 34.90 -1.81 4.79
C LEU A 262 34.41 -0.36 4.79
N GLU A 263 34.24 0.24 5.96
CA GLU A 263 33.78 1.61 6.12
C GLU A 263 34.71 2.59 5.42
N GLN A 264 36.03 2.50 5.70
CA GLN A 264 37.01 3.37 5.03
C GLN A 264 36.98 3.24 3.52
N GLN A 265 36.75 2.06 3.01
CA GLN A 265 36.70 1.80 1.58
C GLN A 265 35.44 2.37 0.95
N VAL A 266 34.23 1.99 1.46
CA VAL A 266 32.97 2.37 0.81
C VAL A 266 32.63 3.85 0.95
N PHE A 267 32.99 4.49 2.06
CA PHE A 267 32.79 5.94 2.25
C PHE A 267 33.80 6.82 1.45
N ALA A 268 34.89 6.23 0.96
CA ALA A 268 35.80 6.93 0.05
C ALA A 268 35.40 6.79 -1.42
N MET A 269 34.42 5.93 -1.74
CA MET A 269 33.98 5.65 -3.10
C MET A 269 32.90 6.64 -3.53
N LYS A 270 32.83 6.89 -4.84
CA LYS A 270 31.77 7.69 -5.45
C LYS A 270 30.54 6.83 -5.77
N THR A 271 29.39 7.48 -5.88
CA THR A 271 28.20 6.82 -6.41
C THR A 271 28.48 6.17 -7.76
N GLY A 272 28.14 4.88 -7.87
CA GLY A 272 28.40 4.06 -9.04
C GLY A 272 29.66 3.20 -8.95
N ASP A 273 30.61 3.53 -8.08
CA ASP A 273 31.83 2.73 -7.87
C ASP A 273 31.52 1.41 -7.18
N TYR A 274 32.33 0.38 -7.46
CA TYR A 274 32.24 -0.94 -6.80
C TYR A 274 33.63 -1.46 -6.40
N THR A 275 33.64 -2.26 -5.35
CA THR A 275 34.89 -2.84 -4.80
C THR A 275 35.37 -4.01 -5.67
N LYS A 276 36.63 -4.38 -5.49
CA LYS A 276 37.11 -5.71 -5.83
C LYS A 276 36.45 -6.75 -4.90
N PRO A 277 36.45 -8.04 -5.24
CA PRO A 277 36.02 -9.09 -4.33
C PRO A 277 36.74 -9.02 -2.98
N ILE A 278 35.98 -8.85 -1.90
CA ILE A 278 36.49 -8.75 -0.52
C ILE A 278 36.19 -10.07 0.17
N ARG A 279 37.19 -10.66 0.83
CA ARG A 279 36.99 -11.87 1.63
C ARG A 279 36.28 -11.54 2.93
N THR A 280 35.20 -12.25 3.21
CA THR A 280 34.43 -12.16 4.46
C THR A 280 34.25 -13.55 5.08
N ASN A 281 33.68 -13.63 6.28
CA ASN A 281 33.37 -14.90 6.93
C ASN A 281 32.31 -15.73 6.15
N GLN A 282 31.47 -15.10 5.35
CA GLN A 282 30.41 -15.76 4.59
C GLN A 282 30.87 -16.16 3.20
N GLY A 283 31.92 -15.53 2.68
CA GLY A 283 32.41 -15.78 1.32
C GLY A 283 33.18 -14.60 0.75
N PHE A 284 32.98 -14.33 -0.53
CA PHE A 284 33.50 -13.16 -1.21
C PHE A 284 32.37 -12.21 -1.53
N VAL A 285 32.54 -10.92 -1.18
CA VAL A 285 31.53 -9.89 -1.43
C VAL A 285 32.10 -8.82 -2.37
N ILE A 286 31.29 -8.38 -3.33
CA ILE A 286 31.53 -7.17 -4.12
C ILE A 286 30.47 -6.16 -3.69
N LEU A 287 30.90 -4.99 -3.23
CA LEU A 287 30.01 -3.90 -2.79
C LEU A 287 30.00 -2.81 -3.85
N LYS A 288 28.83 -2.24 -4.12
CA LYS A 288 28.65 -1.06 -4.97
C LYS A 288 28.01 0.04 -4.15
N VAL A 289 28.55 1.27 -4.25
CA VAL A 289 27.91 2.47 -3.72
C VAL A 289 26.85 2.93 -4.73
N THR A 290 25.57 2.79 -4.38
CA THR A 290 24.46 3.22 -5.21
C THR A 290 24.08 4.68 -4.96
N GLU A 291 24.23 5.14 -3.70
CA GLU A 291 24.03 6.52 -3.29
C GLU A 291 25.05 6.88 -2.19
N HIS A 292 25.52 8.14 -2.20
CA HIS A 292 26.37 8.68 -1.14
C HIS A 292 25.77 10.02 -0.68
N GLN A 293 25.40 10.10 0.58
CA GLN A 293 24.82 11.28 1.19
C GLN A 293 25.84 11.84 2.19
N ASP A 294 26.34 13.03 1.87
CA ASP A 294 27.29 13.74 2.75
C ASP A 294 26.64 14.09 4.09
N ALA A 295 27.48 14.14 5.13
CA ALA A 295 27.07 14.64 6.44
C ALA A 295 26.72 16.13 6.38
N GLY A 296 25.80 16.56 7.23
CA GLY A 296 25.39 17.95 7.38
C GLY A 296 24.06 18.26 6.72
N ILE A 297 23.84 19.53 6.43
CA ILE A 297 22.59 20.00 5.83
C ILE A 297 22.65 19.75 4.32
N PRO A 298 21.71 18.96 3.75
CA PRO A 298 21.70 18.71 2.31
C PRO A 298 21.48 20.02 1.55
N PRO A 299 22.15 20.27 0.43
CA PRO A 299 21.87 21.45 -0.40
C PRO A 299 20.44 21.40 -0.95
N LEU A 300 19.84 22.59 -1.13
CA LEU A 300 18.43 22.70 -1.60
C LEU A 300 18.13 21.82 -2.80
N LYS A 301 19.01 21.78 -3.80
CA LYS A 301 18.85 20.98 -5.03
C LYS A 301 18.57 19.49 -4.77
N ASP A 302 19.08 18.93 -3.66
CA ASP A 302 18.95 17.51 -3.35
C ASP A 302 17.62 17.20 -2.64
N VAL A 303 16.97 18.21 -2.04
CA VAL A 303 15.73 18.09 -1.30
C VAL A 303 14.56 18.87 -1.92
N GLU A 304 14.81 19.61 -3.00
CA GLU A 304 13.86 20.51 -3.66
C GLU A 304 12.58 19.79 -4.05
N SER A 305 12.68 18.64 -4.73
CA SER A 305 11.51 17.86 -5.14
C SER A 305 10.67 17.41 -3.94
N LYS A 306 11.32 17.03 -2.85
CA LYS A 306 10.65 16.61 -1.62
C LYS A 306 9.92 17.76 -0.94
N ILE A 307 10.57 18.93 -0.89
CA ILE A 307 9.96 20.15 -0.34
C ILE A 307 8.77 20.58 -1.22
N GLN A 308 8.94 20.57 -2.53
CA GLN A 308 7.87 20.90 -3.47
C GLN A 308 6.66 19.96 -3.31
N GLU A 309 6.89 18.66 -3.21
CA GLU A 309 5.84 17.67 -2.97
C GLU A 309 5.10 17.94 -1.64
N ASN A 310 5.84 18.16 -0.56
CA ASN A 310 5.26 18.46 0.74
C ASN A 310 4.42 19.75 0.72
N LEU A 311 4.92 20.82 0.12
CA LEU A 311 4.18 22.08 -0.03
C LEU A 311 2.93 21.92 -0.90
N TYR A 312 3.04 21.13 -1.99
CA TYR A 312 1.89 20.80 -2.82
C TYR A 312 0.81 20.06 -2.01
N MET A 313 1.19 19.04 -1.25
CA MET A 313 0.25 18.30 -0.41
C MET A 313 -0.37 19.16 0.70
N GLN A 314 0.40 20.06 1.32
CA GLN A 314 -0.12 21.03 2.30
C GLN A 314 -1.16 21.97 1.70
N LYS A 315 -0.98 22.41 0.45
CA LYS A 315 -1.94 23.25 -0.26
C LYS A 315 -3.15 22.46 -0.78
N MET A 316 -2.95 21.19 -1.13
CA MET A 316 -4.00 20.32 -1.66
C MET A 316 -5.14 20.12 -0.66
N GLN A 317 -4.82 19.87 0.61
CA GLN A 317 -5.84 19.56 1.62
C GLN A 317 -6.87 20.67 1.84
N PRO A 318 -6.47 21.94 2.09
CA PRO A 318 -7.45 23.02 2.23
C PRO A 318 -8.20 23.28 0.92
N ALA A 319 -7.51 23.26 -0.24
CA ALA A 319 -8.14 23.47 -1.53
C ALA A 319 -9.21 22.40 -1.85
N LEU A 320 -8.93 21.14 -1.54
CA LEU A 320 -9.90 20.05 -1.72
C LEU A 320 -11.11 20.23 -0.78
N ARG A 321 -10.88 20.64 0.46
CA ARG A 321 -11.97 20.92 1.41
C ARG A 321 -12.88 22.04 0.91
N ASP A 322 -12.30 23.14 0.45
CA ASP A 322 -13.05 24.26 -0.10
C ASP A 322 -13.85 23.83 -1.33
N TYR A 323 -13.24 23.01 -2.19
CA TYR A 323 -13.91 22.46 -3.36
C TYR A 323 -15.09 21.54 -3.00
N LEU A 324 -14.91 20.62 -2.05
CA LEU A 324 -15.97 19.75 -1.57
C LEU A 324 -17.08 20.54 -0.88
N THR A 325 -16.76 21.57 -0.10
CA THR A 325 -17.75 22.47 0.49
C THR A 325 -18.60 23.12 -0.59
N LYS A 326 -17.98 23.61 -1.66
CA LYS A 326 -18.70 24.18 -2.78
C LYS A 326 -19.59 23.16 -3.49
N LEU A 327 -19.10 21.95 -3.75
CA LEU A 327 -19.92 20.88 -4.34
C LEU A 327 -21.13 20.54 -3.48
N ARG A 328 -20.99 20.57 -2.14
CA ARG A 328 -22.10 20.35 -1.21
C ARG A 328 -23.12 21.49 -1.22
N GLU A 329 -22.67 22.75 -1.30
CA GLU A 329 -23.54 23.92 -1.39
C GLU A 329 -24.37 23.92 -2.67
N ASP A 330 -23.80 23.44 -3.78
CA ASP A 330 -24.46 23.37 -5.08
C ASP A 330 -25.38 22.13 -5.23
N ALA A 331 -25.30 21.15 -4.32
CA ALA A 331 -26.03 19.90 -4.39
C ALA A 331 -27.27 19.88 -3.50
N TYR A 332 -28.27 19.10 -3.92
CA TYR A 332 -29.37 18.71 -3.03
C TYR A 332 -28.96 17.49 -2.19
N ILE A 333 -28.83 17.66 -0.88
CA ILE A 333 -28.49 16.60 0.07
C ILE A 333 -29.64 16.46 1.08
N ASP A 334 -30.29 15.29 1.13
CA ASP A 334 -31.37 14.95 2.05
C ASP A 334 -30.98 13.67 2.83
N ILE A 335 -30.68 13.84 4.12
CA ILE A 335 -30.34 12.74 5.03
C ILE A 335 -31.60 12.31 5.77
N LYS A 336 -31.92 11.02 5.70
CA LYS A 336 -33.13 10.48 6.33
C LYS A 336 -32.98 10.48 7.86
N PRO A 337 -34.11 10.68 8.58
CA PRO A 337 -34.12 10.59 10.03
C PRO A 337 -33.63 9.21 10.50
N GLY A 338 -32.63 9.19 11.39
CA GLY A 338 -32.04 7.95 11.89
C GLY A 338 -30.78 8.25 12.70
N PRO A 339 -30.00 7.23 13.05
CA PRO A 339 -28.74 7.38 13.76
C PRO A 339 -27.60 7.83 12.84
N TYR A 340 -27.92 8.51 11.74
CA TYR A 340 -26.99 8.90 10.69
C TYR A 340 -26.53 10.34 10.89
N PHE A 341 -25.23 10.59 10.84
CA PHE A 341 -24.65 11.92 10.99
C PHE A 341 -23.80 12.26 9.78
N ASP A 342 -24.09 13.42 9.18
CA ASP A 342 -23.18 14.05 8.23
C ASP A 342 -22.39 15.12 9.01
N THR A 343 -21.13 14.89 9.22
CA THR A 343 -20.23 15.84 9.89
C THR A 343 -19.93 17.06 9.02
N GLY A 344 -20.39 17.07 7.77
CA GLY A 344 -20.10 18.13 6.81
C GLY A 344 -18.63 18.16 6.39
N ALA A 345 -18.22 19.18 5.63
CA ALA A 345 -16.80 19.43 5.37
C ALA A 345 -16.15 19.91 6.67
N SER A 346 -15.54 18.99 7.43
CA SER A 346 -14.95 19.32 8.73
C SER A 346 -13.82 20.34 8.59
N PRO A 347 -13.86 21.47 9.31
CA PRO A 347 -12.82 22.49 9.22
C PRO A 347 -11.45 22.04 9.78
N ASN A 348 -11.39 20.92 10.51
CA ASN A 348 -10.21 20.54 11.27
C ASN A 348 -9.55 19.20 10.85
N GLU A 349 -10.08 18.47 9.87
CA GLU A 349 -9.49 17.19 9.49
C GLU A 349 -8.47 17.32 8.37
N THR A 350 -7.25 16.99 8.72
CA THR A 350 -6.09 16.90 7.80
C THR A 350 -5.90 15.51 7.21
N LYS A 351 -6.89 14.62 7.32
CA LYS A 351 -6.77 13.27 6.80
C LYS A 351 -7.14 13.22 5.33
N PRO A 352 -6.32 12.56 4.48
CA PRO A 352 -6.66 12.38 3.08
C PRO A 352 -7.95 11.57 2.95
N ILE A 353 -8.81 11.94 2.00
CA ILE A 353 -9.92 11.12 1.56
C ILE A 353 -9.31 9.87 0.93
N TYR A 354 -9.30 8.77 1.66
CA TYR A 354 -8.88 7.47 1.11
C TYR A 354 -9.98 6.95 0.21
N THR A 355 -9.84 7.19 -1.06
CA THR A 355 -10.57 6.37 -2.03
C THR A 355 -9.91 5.00 -2.00
N THR A 356 -10.63 3.98 -1.60
CA THR A 356 -10.23 2.58 -1.40
C THR A 356 -9.67 1.88 -2.64
N ALA A 357 -9.03 2.56 -3.55
CA ALA A 357 -8.53 1.96 -4.78
C ALA A 357 -7.12 2.40 -5.18
N ALA A 358 -6.34 3.02 -4.31
CA ALA A 358 -5.00 3.40 -4.75
C ALA A 358 -3.98 3.32 -3.64
N THR A 359 -2.93 2.60 -3.97
CA THR A 359 -1.62 2.57 -3.34
C THR A 359 -1.51 1.75 -2.06
N GLN A 360 -1.34 0.45 -2.24
CA GLN A 360 -0.33 -0.21 -1.45
C GLN A 360 1.01 0.42 -1.84
N ASP A 361 1.36 1.51 -1.16
CA ASP A 361 2.73 1.97 -1.11
C ASP A 361 3.51 0.91 -0.32
N THR A 362 4.31 0.11 -1.05
CA THR A 362 5.12 -0.98 -0.49
C THR A 362 6.31 -0.46 0.31
N SER A 363 6.35 0.83 0.65
CA SER A 363 7.38 1.45 1.47
C SER A 363 7.05 1.44 2.97
N LYS A 364 6.52 0.34 3.52
CA LYS A 364 6.49 0.18 4.99
C LYS A 364 7.87 -0.21 5.50
N PRO A 365 8.45 0.54 6.44
CA PRO A 365 9.68 0.10 7.10
C PRO A 365 9.39 -1.20 7.88
N LYS A 366 9.88 -2.32 7.37
CA LYS A 366 9.87 -3.58 8.12
C LYS A 366 10.58 -3.35 9.44
N LYS A 367 9.87 -3.58 10.56
CA LYS A 367 10.44 -3.57 11.91
C LYS A 367 11.73 -4.39 11.91
N LYS A 368 12.83 -3.73 12.27
CA LYS A 368 14.17 -4.32 12.39
C LYS A 368 14.12 -5.52 13.31
N LYS A 369 14.18 -6.73 12.75
CA LYS A 369 14.73 -7.86 13.51
C LYS A 369 16.19 -7.54 13.69
N LYS A 370 16.64 -7.31 14.95
CA LYS A 370 18.04 -7.27 15.31
C LYS A 370 18.65 -8.60 14.90
N LEU A 371 19.32 -8.64 13.76
CA LEU A 371 20.28 -9.70 13.49
C LEU A 371 21.48 -9.38 14.37
N GLY A 372 21.70 -10.22 15.38
CA GLY A 372 22.94 -10.21 16.13
C GLY A 372 24.07 -10.60 15.19
N LEU A 373 24.88 -9.64 14.84
CA LEU A 373 26.16 -9.82 14.20
C LEU A 373 27.20 -9.71 15.32
N PHE A 374 27.67 -10.87 15.77
CA PHE A 374 28.95 -10.99 16.45
C PHE A 374 30.02 -11.38 15.43
#